data_8ef172897275554fce0aaac7c28a83d9
#
_entry.id   8ef172897275554fce0aaac7c28a83d9
#
_cell.length_a   1.000
_cell.length_b   1.000
_cell.length_c   1.000
_cell.angle_alpha   90.00
_cell.angle_beta   90.00
_cell.angle_gamma   90.00
#
_symmetry.space_group_name_H-M   'P 1'
#
loop_
_entity.id
_entity.type
_entity.pdbx_description
1 polymer ?
#
loop_
_entity_poly.entity_id
_entity_poly.type
_entity_poly.pdbx_seq_one_letter_code
_entity_poly.pdbx_strand_id
1 'polypeptide(L)'
;TEFDEYGRTTLSVDGQTILDFKNETHNTLSVVVGTDANGNALVSDRGDSSKANVALGRQAEVGTVMLTKKDDAGNTAYSEIKTSEGDMGGYQESAREILEHMDELNDFIAKIGKATNMVMTGGQNKLDGFFTLGNDPSRYALDFKVNDAIAKDPSKIPAGKALDGTGSAGDGSRALAVSWAMKTKFKTPVRDADLDAYDESTMKFNENQDGQTFAETFNNIVTKNGISKQKADNMAAAQKVVLNNLENKNESMSGVNINEEMSDVIKFQQGFQANTRVLSVIAEMLDTLVNKTGV
;
A
#
# COMPACT_ATOMS: atom_id res chain seq x y z
N THR A 1 17.65 -12.87 10.66
CA THR A 1 18.85 -13.36 9.97
C THR A 1 19.66 -14.16 10.96
N GLU A 2 19.96 -15.39 10.63
CA GLU A 2 20.77 -16.30 11.43
C GLU A 2 22.05 -16.64 10.67
N PHE A 3 23.18 -16.77 11.38
CA PHE A 3 24.45 -17.17 10.82
C PHE A 3 24.84 -18.54 11.40
N ASP A 4 25.35 -19.43 10.56
CA ASP A 4 25.92 -20.67 11.03
C ASP A 4 27.41 -20.53 11.42
N GLU A 5 28.04 -21.60 11.91
CA GLU A 5 29.46 -21.61 12.31
C GLU A 5 30.43 -21.29 11.16
N TYR A 6 29.99 -21.37 9.91
CA TYR A 6 30.74 -21.03 8.71
C TYR A 6 30.43 -19.65 8.18
N GLY A 7 29.57 -18.84 8.88
CA GLY A 7 29.15 -17.53 8.45
C GLY A 7 28.12 -17.54 7.33
N ARG A 8 27.50 -18.68 7.00
CA ARG A 8 26.43 -18.77 6.01
C ARG A 8 25.12 -18.27 6.63
N THR A 9 24.35 -17.57 5.84
CA THR A 9 23.21 -16.80 6.32
C THR A 9 21.89 -17.46 5.95
N THR A 10 20.97 -17.57 6.91
CA THR A 10 19.55 -17.85 6.66
C THR A 10 18.76 -16.55 6.83
N LEU A 11 18.04 -16.16 5.80
CA LEU A 11 17.13 -14.99 5.83
C LEU A 11 15.71 -15.48 5.97
N SER A 12 15.06 -15.07 7.06
CA SER A 12 13.66 -15.38 7.33
C SER A 12 12.87 -14.08 7.58
N VAL A 13 11.61 -14.06 7.16
CA VAL A 13 10.65 -12.99 7.42
C VAL A 13 9.38 -13.65 7.94
N ASP A 14 8.82 -13.16 9.02
CA ASP A 14 7.63 -13.72 9.69
C ASP A 14 7.77 -15.23 9.96
N GLY A 15 8.94 -15.66 10.42
CA GLY A 15 9.25 -17.08 10.67
C GLY A 15 9.35 -17.96 9.43
N GLN A 16 9.20 -17.41 8.22
CA GLN A 16 9.29 -18.12 6.96
C GLN A 16 10.63 -17.85 6.29
N THR A 17 11.34 -18.91 5.93
CA THR A 17 12.66 -18.81 5.28
C THR A 17 12.50 -18.36 3.84
N ILE A 18 13.15 -17.23 3.50
CA ILE A 18 13.24 -16.73 2.12
C ILE A 18 14.49 -17.29 1.45
N LEU A 19 15.61 -17.28 2.16
CA LEU A 19 16.90 -17.68 1.64
C LEU A 19 17.60 -18.57 2.68
N ASP A 20 18.03 -19.74 2.27
CA ASP A 20 18.80 -20.67 3.09
C ASP A 20 20.10 -21.05 2.37
N PHE A 21 21.18 -20.37 2.70
CA PHE A 21 22.49 -20.66 2.15
C PHE A 21 23.06 -22.00 2.61
N LYS A 22 22.60 -22.55 3.72
CA LYS A 22 23.05 -23.87 4.20
C LYS A 22 22.60 -24.97 3.28
N ASN A 23 21.34 -24.90 2.81
CA ASN A 23 20.74 -25.90 1.93
C ASN A 23 20.71 -25.45 0.46
N GLU A 24 21.31 -24.30 0.14
CA GLU A 24 21.32 -23.69 -1.20
C GLU A 24 19.93 -23.52 -1.80
N THR A 25 18.93 -23.26 -0.94
CA THR A 25 17.55 -23.10 -1.35
C THR A 25 17.10 -21.64 -1.21
N HIS A 26 16.28 -21.22 -2.13
CA HIS A 26 15.63 -19.91 -2.07
C HIS A 26 14.15 -20.02 -2.45
N ASN A 27 13.36 -19.21 -1.81
CA ASN A 27 11.95 -19.04 -2.12
C ASN A 27 11.75 -17.65 -2.74
N THR A 28 10.77 -17.51 -3.62
CA THR A 28 10.47 -16.22 -4.24
C THR A 28 9.34 -15.51 -3.52
N LEU A 29 9.33 -14.19 -3.62
CA LEU A 29 8.24 -13.36 -3.15
C LEU A 29 7.31 -13.03 -4.31
N SER A 30 6.03 -13.18 -4.08
CA SER A 30 4.96 -12.84 -5.02
C SER A 30 4.02 -11.84 -4.35
N VAL A 31 3.30 -11.06 -5.14
CA VAL A 31 2.31 -10.09 -4.62
C VAL A 31 0.94 -10.41 -5.19
N VAL A 32 -0.10 -10.31 -4.37
CA VAL A 32 -1.48 -10.37 -4.83
C VAL A 32 -1.79 -9.10 -5.61
N VAL A 33 -2.11 -9.23 -6.90
CA VAL A 33 -2.31 -8.10 -7.82
C VAL A 33 -3.77 -7.89 -8.23
N GLY A 34 -4.65 -8.81 -7.86
CA GLY A 34 -6.06 -8.73 -8.20
C GLY A 34 -6.81 -10.00 -7.82
N THR A 35 -8.02 -10.15 -8.33
CA THR A 35 -8.87 -11.33 -8.15
C THR A 35 -9.36 -11.87 -9.49
N ASP A 36 -9.63 -13.18 -9.56
CA ASP A 36 -10.28 -13.80 -10.70
C ASP A 36 -11.82 -13.57 -10.65
N ALA A 37 -12.53 -14.08 -11.66
CA ALA A 37 -13.99 -13.99 -11.74
C ALA A 37 -14.74 -14.68 -10.58
N ASN A 38 -14.06 -15.56 -9.83
CA ASN A 38 -14.61 -16.26 -8.66
C ASN A 38 -14.21 -15.58 -7.33
N GLY A 39 -13.48 -14.46 -7.39
CA GLY A 39 -12.99 -13.75 -6.22
C GLY A 39 -11.72 -14.35 -5.60
N ASN A 40 -11.05 -15.31 -6.26
CA ASN A 40 -9.79 -15.85 -5.79
C ASN A 40 -8.64 -14.90 -6.11
N ALA A 41 -7.68 -14.79 -5.19
CA ALA A 41 -6.51 -13.94 -5.35
C ALA A 41 -5.64 -14.39 -6.54
N LEU A 42 -5.23 -13.42 -7.34
CA LEU A 42 -4.26 -13.57 -8.42
C LEU A 42 -2.90 -13.07 -7.95
N VAL A 43 -1.86 -13.87 -8.09
CA VAL A 43 -0.49 -13.50 -7.73
C VAL A 43 0.41 -13.37 -8.94
N SER A 44 1.33 -12.40 -8.85
CA SER A 44 2.38 -12.16 -9.82
C SER A 44 3.74 -12.10 -9.12
N ASP A 45 4.70 -12.88 -9.60
CA ASP A 45 6.07 -12.92 -9.04
C ASP A 45 6.82 -11.57 -9.15
N ARG A 46 6.30 -10.64 -9.93
CA ARG A 46 6.96 -9.35 -10.18
C ARG A 46 6.07 -8.13 -9.96
N GLY A 47 4.86 -8.32 -9.42
CA GLY A 47 3.88 -7.24 -9.32
C GLY A 47 3.40 -6.71 -10.69
N ASP A 48 3.71 -7.42 -11.78
CA ASP A 48 3.38 -7.04 -13.15
C ASP A 48 2.09 -7.75 -13.59
N SER A 49 0.99 -7.01 -13.58
CA SER A 49 -0.33 -7.52 -13.99
C SER A 49 -0.44 -7.85 -15.48
N SER A 50 0.55 -7.48 -16.32
CA SER A 50 0.58 -7.82 -17.75
C SER A 50 1.00 -9.26 -18.02
N LYS A 51 1.58 -9.95 -17.02
CA LYS A 51 1.95 -11.36 -17.09
C LYS A 51 0.82 -12.24 -16.60
N ALA A 52 0.79 -13.50 -17.10
CA ALA A 52 -0.17 -14.49 -16.65
C ALA A 52 -0.05 -14.66 -15.12
N ASN A 53 -1.07 -14.22 -14.41
CA ASN A 53 -1.16 -14.36 -12.97
C ASN A 53 -1.69 -15.75 -12.60
N VAL A 54 -1.23 -16.25 -11.46
CA VAL A 54 -1.66 -17.57 -10.95
C VAL A 54 -2.78 -17.35 -9.94
N ALA A 55 -3.93 -18.01 -10.16
CA ALA A 55 -5.02 -18.01 -9.20
C ALA A 55 -4.69 -18.93 -8.01
N LEU A 56 -4.81 -18.39 -6.78
CA LEU A 56 -4.48 -19.12 -5.55
C LEU A 56 -5.56 -20.14 -5.14
N GLY A 57 -6.76 -20.12 -5.74
CA GLY A 57 -7.91 -20.90 -5.31
C GLY A 57 -8.46 -20.51 -3.93
N ARG A 58 -8.05 -19.37 -3.40
CA ARG A 58 -8.49 -18.77 -2.14
C ARG A 58 -8.52 -17.25 -2.24
N GLN A 59 -9.27 -16.63 -1.33
CA GLN A 59 -9.29 -15.17 -1.21
C GLN A 59 -8.03 -14.68 -0.49
N ALA A 60 -7.49 -13.55 -0.92
CA ALA A 60 -6.51 -12.76 -0.21
C ALA A 60 -6.61 -11.31 -0.71
N GLU A 61 -6.22 -10.37 0.14
CA GLU A 61 -6.27 -8.95 -0.18
C GLU A 61 -5.19 -8.57 -1.21
N VAL A 62 -5.53 -7.68 -2.14
CA VAL A 62 -4.58 -7.13 -3.10
C VAL A 62 -3.48 -6.39 -2.33
N GLY A 63 -2.23 -6.52 -2.77
CA GLY A 63 -1.06 -6.00 -2.06
C GLY A 63 -0.47 -6.96 -1.02
N THR A 64 -1.14 -8.06 -0.68
CA THR A 64 -0.58 -9.08 0.23
C THR A 64 0.65 -9.72 -0.39
N VAL A 65 1.74 -9.77 0.38
CA VAL A 65 2.97 -10.47 -0.03
C VAL A 65 2.86 -11.94 0.30
N MET A 66 3.14 -12.78 -0.69
CA MET A 66 3.13 -14.23 -0.58
C MET A 66 4.55 -14.79 -0.76
N LEU A 67 4.93 -15.70 0.12
CA LEU A 67 6.11 -16.53 -0.11
C LEU A 67 5.74 -17.68 -1.03
N THR A 68 6.47 -17.83 -2.10
CA THR A 68 6.26 -18.86 -3.10
C THR A 68 7.34 -19.94 -2.90
N LYS A 69 6.92 -21.13 -2.51
CA LYS A 69 7.78 -22.31 -2.33
C LYS A 69 7.49 -23.33 -3.42
N LYS A 70 8.54 -23.94 -3.93
CA LYS A 70 8.41 -25.16 -4.76
C LYS A 70 8.77 -26.37 -3.94
N ASP A 71 7.94 -27.41 -3.99
CA ASP A 71 8.28 -28.71 -3.42
C ASP A 71 9.18 -29.51 -4.37
N ASP A 72 9.70 -30.64 -3.89
CA ASP A 72 10.59 -31.53 -4.67
C ASP A 72 9.91 -32.12 -5.92
N ALA A 73 8.58 -32.11 -5.97
CA ALA A 73 7.76 -32.54 -7.10
C ALA A 73 7.47 -31.38 -8.09
N GLY A 74 7.95 -30.15 -7.78
CA GLY A 74 7.74 -28.95 -8.60
C GLY A 74 6.40 -28.25 -8.38
N ASN A 75 5.57 -28.68 -7.41
CA ASN A 75 4.34 -27.99 -7.08
C ASN A 75 4.66 -26.68 -6.35
N THR A 76 3.89 -25.65 -6.66
CA THR A 76 4.06 -24.33 -6.06
C THR A 76 3.06 -24.14 -4.90
N ALA A 77 3.58 -23.88 -3.72
CA ALA A 77 2.80 -23.50 -2.55
C ALA A 77 2.99 -22.01 -2.25
N TYR A 78 1.91 -21.33 -1.88
CA TYR A 78 1.92 -19.93 -1.51
C TYR A 78 1.53 -19.77 -0.05
N SER A 79 2.36 -19.11 0.74
CA SER A 79 2.08 -18.74 2.13
C SER A 79 2.15 -17.24 2.31
N GLU A 80 1.18 -16.68 3.02
CA GLU A 80 1.12 -15.26 3.29
C GLU A 80 2.20 -14.85 4.28
N ILE A 81 2.88 -13.75 3.99
CA ILE A 81 3.81 -13.09 4.92
C ILE A 81 3.05 -11.95 5.60
N LYS A 82 2.87 -12.06 6.92
CA LYS A 82 2.26 -11.02 7.75
C LYS A 82 3.34 -10.27 8.52
N THR A 83 3.91 -9.27 7.90
CA THR A 83 4.85 -8.39 8.60
C THR A 83 4.24 -7.01 8.82
N SER A 84 4.37 -6.50 10.04
CA SER A 84 3.96 -5.15 10.41
C SER A 84 5.16 -4.21 10.58
N GLU A 85 6.37 -4.71 10.38
CA GLU A 85 7.61 -3.99 10.65
C GLU A 85 8.48 -3.85 9.39
N GLY A 86 9.35 -2.85 9.41
CA GLY A 86 10.26 -2.54 8.32
C GLY A 86 9.56 -2.04 7.06
N ASP A 87 10.32 -1.87 5.99
CA ASP A 87 9.82 -1.34 4.72
C ASP A 87 8.71 -2.22 4.11
N MET A 88 8.83 -3.54 4.22
CA MET A 88 7.83 -4.47 3.68
C MET A 88 6.48 -4.30 4.40
N GLY A 89 6.49 -4.21 5.73
CA GLY A 89 5.28 -3.96 6.52
C GLY A 89 4.67 -2.60 6.18
N GLY A 90 5.49 -1.56 6.05
CA GLY A 90 5.07 -0.23 5.65
C GLY A 90 4.42 -0.21 4.26
N TYR A 91 4.98 -0.92 3.28
CA TYR A 91 4.38 -1.01 1.94
C TYR A 91 3.07 -1.80 1.93
N GLN A 92 2.96 -2.89 2.70
CA GLN A 92 1.70 -3.65 2.81
C GLN A 92 0.59 -2.80 3.44
N GLU A 93 0.90 -2.09 4.52
CA GLU A 93 -0.07 -1.21 5.19
C GLU A 93 -0.50 -0.06 4.27
N SER A 94 0.46 0.58 3.58
CA SER A 94 0.16 1.65 2.62
C SER A 94 -0.70 1.15 1.46
N ALA A 95 -0.42 -0.05 0.91
CA ALA A 95 -1.21 -0.63 -0.15
C ALA A 95 -2.65 -0.89 0.31
N ARG A 96 -2.83 -1.44 1.52
CA ARG A 96 -4.15 -1.68 2.10
C ARG A 96 -4.93 -0.39 2.31
N GLU A 97 -4.29 0.64 2.84
CA GLU A 97 -4.91 1.95 3.08
C GLU A 97 -5.34 2.63 1.77
N ILE A 98 -4.49 2.56 0.74
CA ILE A 98 -4.83 3.08 -0.60
C ILE A 98 -6.05 2.35 -1.18
N LEU A 99 -6.09 1.01 -1.07
CA LEU A 99 -7.22 0.21 -1.57
C LEU A 99 -8.51 0.55 -0.82
N GLU A 100 -8.46 0.69 0.50
CA GLU A 100 -9.62 1.10 1.30
C GLU A 100 -10.16 2.47 0.85
N HIS A 101 -9.27 3.44 0.62
CA HIS A 101 -9.69 4.75 0.10
C HIS A 101 -10.23 4.69 -1.33
N MET A 102 -9.68 3.82 -2.17
CA MET A 102 -10.22 3.60 -3.52
C MET A 102 -11.62 3.00 -3.46
N ASP A 103 -11.86 2.02 -2.58
CA ASP A 103 -13.16 1.41 -2.40
C ASP A 103 -14.19 2.40 -1.83
N GLU A 104 -13.80 3.23 -0.85
CA GLU A 104 -14.65 4.30 -0.33
C GLU A 104 -15.04 5.30 -1.43
N LEU A 105 -14.09 5.67 -2.30
CA LEU A 105 -14.36 6.59 -3.40
C LEU A 105 -15.24 5.95 -4.49
N ASN A 106 -14.98 4.70 -4.85
CA ASN A 106 -15.79 3.94 -5.80
C ASN A 106 -17.24 3.82 -5.30
N ASP A 107 -17.41 3.46 -4.02
CA ASP A 107 -18.72 3.35 -3.39
C ASP A 107 -19.46 4.69 -3.35
N PHE A 108 -18.77 5.77 -2.99
CA PHE A 108 -19.31 7.12 -2.99
C PHE A 108 -19.79 7.57 -4.37
N ILE A 109 -18.96 7.41 -5.40
CA ILE A 109 -19.29 7.78 -6.79
C ILE A 109 -20.43 6.90 -7.31
N ALA A 110 -20.41 5.59 -7.01
CA ALA A 110 -21.50 4.69 -7.39
C ALA A 110 -22.84 5.17 -6.83
N LYS A 111 -22.88 5.60 -5.58
CA LYS A 111 -24.11 6.03 -4.92
C LYS A 111 -24.65 7.33 -5.46
N ILE A 112 -23.81 8.31 -5.71
CA ILE A 112 -24.21 9.57 -6.37
C ILE A 112 -24.75 9.27 -7.78
N GLY A 113 -23.99 8.47 -8.55
CA GLY A 113 -24.37 8.12 -9.92
C GLY A 113 -25.71 7.36 -9.96
N LYS A 114 -25.86 6.34 -9.11
CA LYS A 114 -27.09 5.55 -9.00
C LYS A 114 -28.29 6.41 -8.53
N ALA A 115 -28.10 7.23 -7.52
CA ALA A 115 -29.16 8.14 -7.04
C ALA A 115 -29.61 9.11 -8.14
N THR A 116 -28.66 9.72 -8.85
CA THR A 116 -28.98 10.61 -9.97
C THR A 116 -29.70 9.85 -11.08
N ASN A 117 -29.22 8.65 -11.44
CA ASN A 117 -29.84 7.83 -12.47
C ASN A 117 -31.25 7.40 -12.08
N MET A 118 -31.49 7.01 -10.84
CA MET A 118 -32.83 6.66 -10.35
C MET A 118 -33.81 7.82 -10.57
N VAL A 119 -33.42 9.03 -10.19
CA VAL A 119 -34.25 10.22 -10.44
C VAL A 119 -34.43 10.46 -11.93
N MET A 120 -33.36 10.42 -12.73
CA MET A 120 -33.40 10.74 -14.16
C MET A 120 -34.11 9.70 -15.01
N THR A 121 -34.18 8.46 -14.58
CA THR A 121 -34.85 7.36 -15.29
C THR A 121 -36.22 6.99 -14.71
N GLY A 122 -36.71 7.74 -13.70
CA GLY A 122 -37.97 7.39 -13.03
C GLY A 122 -37.91 6.07 -12.27
N GLY A 123 -36.77 5.75 -11.69
CA GLY A 123 -36.57 4.53 -10.92
C GLY A 123 -36.24 3.27 -11.74
N GLN A 124 -36.01 3.40 -13.07
CA GLN A 124 -35.87 2.24 -13.95
C GLN A 124 -34.44 1.71 -14.09
N ASN A 125 -33.42 2.58 -14.03
CA ASN A 125 -32.06 2.19 -14.27
C ASN A 125 -31.08 2.91 -13.34
N LYS A 126 -30.26 2.13 -12.61
CA LYS A 126 -29.25 2.66 -11.69
C LYS A 126 -27.88 2.87 -12.34
N LEU A 127 -27.50 2.03 -13.31
CA LEU A 127 -26.13 1.96 -13.82
C LEU A 127 -25.93 2.79 -15.09
N ASP A 128 -26.98 2.96 -15.87
CA ASP A 128 -26.94 3.70 -17.14
C ASP A 128 -28.18 4.59 -17.29
N GLY A 129 -28.01 5.86 -17.02
CA GLY A 129 -29.06 6.86 -17.10
C GLY A 129 -28.46 8.18 -17.52
N PHE A 130 -28.45 9.17 -16.63
CA PHE A 130 -27.70 10.42 -16.83
C PHE A 130 -26.18 10.18 -16.76
N PHE A 131 -25.76 9.32 -15.81
CA PHE A 131 -24.38 8.84 -15.72
C PHE A 131 -24.28 7.37 -16.13
N THR A 132 -23.16 7.02 -16.74
CA THR A 132 -22.76 5.63 -16.96
C THR A 132 -21.67 5.28 -15.95
N LEU A 133 -21.86 4.17 -15.19
CA LEU A 133 -20.98 3.72 -14.11
C LEU A 133 -20.00 2.63 -14.52
N GLY A 134 -20.22 2.00 -15.67
CA GLY A 134 -19.46 0.78 -16.05
C GLY A 134 -20.01 -0.48 -15.37
N ASN A 135 -19.31 -1.60 -15.61
CA ASN A 135 -19.76 -2.91 -15.13
C ASN A 135 -18.93 -3.45 -13.95
N ASP A 136 -17.81 -2.79 -13.64
CA ASP A 136 -16.88 -3.22 -12.59
C ASP A 136 -17.01 -2.29 -11.37
N PRO A 137 -17.55 -2.77 -10.24
CA PRO A 137 -17.69 -1.97 -9.03
C PRO A 137 -16.39 -1.39 -8.50
N SER A 138 -15.26 -2.09 -8.67
CA SER A 138 -13.96 -1.64 -8.21
C SER A 138 -13.40 -0.47 -9.02
N ARG A 139 -14.04 -0.11 -10.13
CA ARG A 139 -13.60 0.92 -11.08
C ARG A 139 -14.61 2.05 -11.30
N TYR A 140 -15.69 2.09 -10.54
CA TYR A 140 -16.75 3.08 -10.76
C TYR A 140 -16.21 4.53 -10.78
N ALA A 141 -15.25 4.87 -9.94
CA ALA A 141 -14.67 6.21 -9.93
C ALA A 141 -13.86 6.53 -11.21
N LEU A 142 -13.30 5.52 -11.88
CA LEU A 142 -12.55 5.69 -13.13
C LEU A 142 -13.48 5.70 -14.37
N ASP A 143 -14.53 4.88 -14.34
CA ASP A 143 -15.43 4.68 -15.47
C ASP A 143 -16.63 5.64 -15.45
N PHE A 144 -16.80 6.41 -14.36
CA PHE A 144 -17.87 7.38 -14.17
C PHE A 144 -17.84 8.48 -15.22
N LYS A 145 -18.87 8.55 -16.01
CA LYS A 145 -19.01 9.57 -17.05
C LYS A 145 -20.47 9.93 -17.31
N VAL A 146 -20.69 11.09 -17.92
CA VAL A 146 -22.01 11.41 -18.48
C VAL A 146 -22.29 10.45 -19.63
N ASN A 147 -23.53 9.95 -19.70
CA ASN A 147 -23.96 9.07 -20.78
C ASN A 147 -23.67 9.72 -22.15
N ASP A 148 -23.03 8.95 -23.04
CA ASP A 148 -22.57 9.44 -24.33
C ASP A 148 -23.71 9.99 -25.23
N ALA A 149 -24.94 9.46 -25.06
CA ALA A 149 -26.10 9.94 -25.79
C ALA A 149 -26.56 11.33 -25.32
N ILE A 150 -26.42 11.61 -24.02
CA ILE A 150 -26.72 12.92 -23.41
C ILE A 150 -25.60 13.90 -23.69
N ALA A 151 -24.34 13.45 -23.61
CA ALA A 151 -23.18 14.31 -23.88
C ALA A 151 -23.16 14.82 -25.32
N LYS A 152 -23.61 13.99 -26.29
CA LYS A 152 -23.76 14.39 -27.70
C LYS A 152 -24.95 15.26 -27.97
N ASP A 153 -26.04 15.08 -27.23
CA ASP A 153 -27.30 15.79 -27.42
C ASP A 153 -27.91 16.14 -26.04
N PRO A 154 -27.60 17.33 -25.50
CA PRO A 154 -28.14 17.79 -24.21
C PRO A 154 -29.65 17.95 -24.17
N SER A 155 -30.34 17.99 -25.34
CA SER A 155 -31.81 18.06 -25.36
C SER A 155 -32.46 16.78 -24.83
N LYS A 156 -31.71 15.69 -24.71
CA LYS A 156 -32.13 14.42 -24.12
C LYS A 156 -32.11 14.40 -22.60
N ILE A 157 -31.69 15.47 -21.93
CA ILE A 157 -31.74 15.55 -20.47
C ILE A 157 -33.22 15.61 -20.02
N PRO A 158 -33.68 14.62 -19.25
CA PRO A 158 -35.07 14.59 -18.78
C PRO A 158 -35.22 15.57 -17.63
N ALA A 159 -35.47 16.86 -17.91
CA ALA A 159 -35.62 17.91 -16.91
C ALA A 159 -36.99 17.89 -16.21
N GLY A 160 -38.05 17.52 -16.95
CA GLY A 160 -39.42 17.48 -16.47
C GLY A 160 -39.83 16.12 -15.89
N LYS A 161 -41.03 16.09 -15.27
CA LYS A 161 -41.59 14.88 -14.67
C LYS A 161 -41.90 13.80 -15.72
N ALA A 162 -42.45 14.16 -16.84
CA ALA A 162 -42.77 13.22 -17.92
C ALA A 162 -41.51 12.79 -18.66
N LEU A 163 -41.28 11.47 -18.77
CA LEU A 163 -40.12 10.89 -19.44
C LEU A 163 -40.38 10.61 -20.94
N ASP A 164 -41.65 10.66 -21.35
CA ASP A 164 -42.12 10.38 -22.70
C ASP A 164 -42.14 11.59 -23.64
N GLY A 165 -41.67 12.74 -23.16
CA GLY A 165 -41.67 14.00 -23.89
C GLY A 165 -43.02 14.73 -23.92
N THR A 166 -44.05 14.24 -23.21
CA THR A 166 -45.38 14.90 -23.12
C THR A 166 -45.44 15.99 -22.07
N GLY A 167 -44.32 16.28 -21.37
CA GLY A 167 -44.23 17.31 -20.32
C GLY A 167 -44.45 18.75 -20.81
N SER A 168 -44.87 19.60 -19.90
CA SER A 168 -45.02 21.02 -20.17
C SER A 168 -43.67 21.68 -20.45
N ALA A 169 -43.63 22.60 -21.40
CA ALA A 169 -42.44 23.41 -21.65
C ALA A 169 -42.05 24.19 -20.37
N GLY A 170 -40.79 24.11 -19.96
CA GLY A 170 -40.29 24.76 -18.74
C GLY A 170 -40.45 23.93 -17.43
N ASP A 171 -40.95 22.66 -17.53
CA ASP A 171 -41.00 21.79 -16.38
C ASP A 171 -39.55 21.34 -16.00
N GLY A 172 -39.07 21.81 -14.85
CA GLY A 172 -37.76 21.47 -14.25
C GLY A 172 -37.86 20.57 -13.03
N SER A 173 -39.02 19.94 -12.81
CA SER A 173 -39.29 19.18 -11.57
C SER A 173 -38.30 18.07 -11.31
N ARG A 174 -37.83 17.34 -12.34
CA ARG A 174 -36.84 16.26 -12.22
C ARG A 174 -35.44 16.78 -11.93
N ALA A 175 -35.06 17.90 -12.54
CA ALA A 175 -33.80 18.57 -12.19
C ALA A 175 -33.79 19.04 -10.74
N LEU A 176 -34.93 19.55 -10.24
CA LEU A 176 -35.09 19.90 -8.84
C LEU A 176 -35.03 18.68 -7.92
N ALA A 177 -35.60 17.55 -8.34
CA ALA A 177 -35.56 16.30 -7.60
C ALA A 177 -34.14 15.79 -7.42
N VAL A 178 -33.24 15.92 -8.42
CA VAL A 178 -31.82 15.63 -8.27
C VAL A 178 -31.20 16.53 -7.19
N SER A 179 -31.49 17.80 -7.17
CA SER A 179 -30.99 18.70 -6.12
C SER A 179 -31.50 18.30 -4.73
N TRP A 180 -32.70 17.78 -4.61
CA TRP A 180 -33.21 17.22 -3.35
C TRP A 180 -32.52 15.93 -2.99
N ALA A 181 -32.30 15.02 -3.93
CA ALA A 181 -31.56 13.78 -3.72
C ALA A 181 -30.16 14.04 -3.13
N MET A 182 -29.47 15.08 -3.62
CA MET A 182 -28.14 15.46 -3.09
C MET A 182 -28.18 15.96 -1.66
N LYS A 183 -29.35 16.45 -1.18
CA LYS A 183 -29.56 16.95 0.18
C LYS A 183 -30.22 15.93 1.09
N THR A 184 -30.74 14.84 0.55
CA THR A 184 -31.38 13.78 1.33
C THR A 184 -30.32 13.08 2.20
N LYS A 185 -30.69 12.80 3.44
CA LYS A 185 -29.87 12.03 4.36
C LYS A 185 -30.11 10.54 4.16
N PHE A 186 -29.07 9.81 3.81
CA PHE A 186 -29.09 8.36 3.66
C PHE A 186 -28.39 7.70 4.85
N LYS A 187 -28.81 6.49 5.23
CA LYS A 187 -28.09 5.70 6.21
C LYS A 187 -26.68 5.36 5.69
N THR A 188 -25.66 5.51 6.53
CA THR A 188 -24.28 5.22 6.16
C THR A 188 -23.88 3.81 6.62
N PRO A 189 -23.32 2.97 5.76
CA PRO A 189 -23.14 3.14 4.32
C PRO A 189 -24.46 3.09 3.55
N VAL A 190 -24.60 3.90 2.50
CA VAL A 190 -25.79 3.89 1.63
C VAL A 190 -25.86 2.55 0.91
N ARG A 191 -26.95 1.83 1.02
CA ARG A 191 -27.18 0.55 0.35
C ARG A 191 -28.02 0.73 -0.91
N ASP A 192 -27.91 -0.19 -1.84
CA ASP A 192 -28.75 -0.18 -3.06
C ASP A 192 -30.25 -0.19 -2.71
N ALA A 193 -30.63 -0.88 -1.62
CA ALA A 193 -32.01 -0.87 -1.12
C ALA A 193 -32.50 0.51 -0.69
N ASP A 194 -31.61 1.39 -0.18
CA ASP A 194 -31.98 2.77 0.20
C ASP A 194 -32.24 3.61 -1.05
N LEU A 195 -31.61 3.29 -2.18
CA LEU A 195 -31.81 3.91 -3.47
C LEU A 195 -33.06 3.32 -4.19
N ASP A 196 -33.36 2.03 -4.00
CA ASP A 196 -34.56 1.39 -4.51
C ASP A 196 -35.85 1.92 -3.86
N ALA A 197 -35.74 2.56 -2.72
CA ALA A 197 -36.84 3.23 -2.02
C ALA A 197 -37.20 4.60 -2.65
N TYR A 198 -36.71 4.89 -3.88
CA TYR A 198 -37.12 6.07 -4.63
C TYR A 198 -38.59 6.00 -5.03
N ASP A 199 -39.34 7.04 -4.72
CA ASP A 199 -40.73 7.18 -5.09
C ASP A 199 -40.89 8.16 -6.28
N GLU A 200 -41.21 7.63 -7.44
CA GLU A 200 -41.39 8.43 -8.66
C GLU A 200 -42.58 9.40 -8.57
N SER A 201 -43.60 9.09 -7.78
CA SER A 201 -44.77 9.95 -7.65
C SER A 201 -44.43 11.29 -6.97
N THR A 202 -43.59 11.24 -5.95
CA THR A 202 -43.08 12.39 -5.20
C THR A 202 -41.69 12.85 -5.67
N MET A 203 -41.01 12.02 -6.50
CA MET A 203 -39.63 12.20 -6.95
C MET A 203 -38.62 12.35 -5.80
N LYS A 204 -38.82 11.61 -4.71
CA LYS A 204 -38.00 11.67 -3.50
C LYS A 204 -37.51 10.30 -3.06
N PHE A 205 -36.41 10.31 -2.34
CA PHE A 205 -35.94 9.16 -1.55
C PHE A 205 -36.48 9.27 -0.12
N ASN A 206 -36.56 8.13 0.55
CA ASN A 206 -36.84 8.13 1.98
C ASN A 206 -35.66 8.72 2.76
N GLU A 207 -35.92 9.72 3.56
CA GLU A 207 -34.94 10.40 4.39
C GLU A 207 -34.71 9.60 5.69
N ASN A 208 -33.45 9.39 6.04
CA ASN A 208 -33.05 8.82 7.31
C ASN A 208 -32.56 9.94 8.23
N GLN A 209 -33.23 10.18 9.36
CA GLN A 209 -32.92 11.27 10.30
C GLN A 209 -31.49 11.17 10.86
N ASP A 210 -31.01 9.94 11.08
CA ASP A 210 -29.65 9.65 11.59
C ASP A 210 -28.62 9.46 10.45
N GLY A 211 -29.03 9.76 9.22
CA GLY A 211 -28.21 9.59 8.03
C GLY A 211 -27.32 10.79 7.75
N GLN A 212 -26.59 10.69 6.65
CA GLN A 212 -25.70 11.72 6.13
C GLN A 212 -26.06 12.06 4.67
N THR A 213 -25.88 13.31 4.32
CA THR A 213 -25.96 13.74 2.93
C THR A 213 -24.70 13.31 2.16
N PHE A 214 -24.76 13.33 0.84
CA PHE A 214 -23.56 13.05 0.01
C PHE A 214 -22.40 14.02 0.31
N ALA A 215 -22.70 15.30 0.57
CA ALA A 215 -21.68 16.28 0.91
C ALA A 215 -20.99 15.95 2.26
N GLU A 216 -21.77 15.57 3.28
CA GLU A 216 -21.23 15.13 4.58
C GLU A 216 -20.41 13.86 4.44
N THR A 217 -20.87 12.87 3.66
CA THR A 217 -20.13 11.64 3.39
C THR A 217 -18.79 11.95 2.71
N PHE A 218 -18.76 12.80 1.70
CA PHE A 218 -17.52 13.21 1.04
C PHE A 218 -16.57 13.92 2.00
N ASN A 219 -17.07 14.84 2.81
CA ASN A 219 -16.26 15.52 3.82
C ASN A 219 -15.65 14.53 4.84
N ASN A 220 -16.38 13.49 5.20
CA ASN A 220 -15.87 12.44 6.08
C ASN A 220 -14.73 11.65 5.40
N ILE A 221 -14.85 11.29 4.12
CA ILE A 221 -13.79 10.63 3.34
C ILE A 221 -12.53 11.50 3.31
N VAL A 222 -12.69 12.79 2.98
CA VAL A 222 -11.57 13.76 2.94
C VAL A 222 -10.91 13.91 4.32
N THR A 223 -11.72 14.00 5.37
CA THR A 223 -11.23 14.13 6.75
C THR A 223 -10.49 12.88 7.18
N LYS A 224 -11.01 11.68 6.90
CA LYS A 224 -10.36 10.40 7.19
C LYS A 224 -8.99 10.33 6.50
N ASN A 225 -8.93 10.64 5.21
CA ASN A 225 -7.67 10.66 4.45
C ASN A 225 -6.67 11.69 5.04
N GLY A 226 -7.15 12.88 5.45
CA GLY A 226 -6.31 13.88 6.11
C GLY A 226 -5.72 13.40 7.44
N ILE A 227 -6.51 12.71 8.24
CA ILE A 227 -6.07 12.11 9.52
C ILE A 227 -5.05 10.99 9.28
N SER A 228 -5.30 10.09 8.32
CA SER A 228 -4.37 9.03 7.92
C SER A 228 -3.03 9.60 7.49
N LYS A 229 -3.06 10.61 6.62
CA LYS A 229 -1.84 11.31 6.21
C LYS A 229 -1.08 11.93 7.39
N GLN A 230 -1.78 12.64 8.26
CA GLN A 230 -1.14 13.25 9.44
C GLN A 230 -0.51 12.20 10.36
N LYS A 231 -1.20 11.07 10.56
CA LYS A 231 -0.68 9.94 11.34
C LYS A 231 0.59 9.38 10.70
N ALA A 232 0.61 9.16 9.39
CA ALA A 232 1.77 8.68 8.66
C ALA A 232 2.94 9.65 8.74
N ASP A 233 2.71 10.96 8.55
CA ASP A 233 3.73 12.00 8.66
C ASP A 233 4.35 12.05 10.08
N ASN A 234 3.52 11.96 11.12
CA ASN A 234 3.98 11.95 12.51
C ASN A 234 4.79 10.68 12.83
N MET A 235 4.36 9.51 12.33
CA MET A 235 5.12 8.27 12.50
C MET A 235 6.47 8.31 11.78
N ALA A 236 6.51 8.82 10.55
CA ALA A 236 7.75 8.98 9.79
C ALA A 236 8.72 9.93 10.51
N ALA A 237 8.22 11.05 11.05
CA ALA A 237 9.05 11.99 11.83
C ALA A 237 9.60 11.34 13.11
N ALA A 238 8.78 10.61 13.85
CA ALA A 238 9.20 9.89 15.05
C ALA A 238 10.25 8.81 14.74
N GLN A 239 10.06 8.03 13.70
CA GLN A 239 11.01 7.00 13.27
C GLN A 239 12.34 7.60 12.84
N LYS A 240 12.32 8.75 12.15
CA LYS A 240 13.55 9.47 11.78
C LYS A 240 14.36 9.89 13.00
N VAL A 241 13.69 10.35 14.06
CA VAL A 241 14.39 10.69 15.34
C VAL A 241 15.01 9.44 15.96
N VAL A 242 14.28 8.31 15.98
CA VAL A 242 14.81 7.04 16.51
C VAL A 242 16.01 6.57 15.69
N LEU A 243 15.93 6.64 14.36
CA LEU A 243 17.03 6.25 13.46
C LEU A 243 18.28 7.09 13.73
N ASN A 244 18.15 8.42 13.78
CA ASN A 244 19.26 9.32 14.07
C ASN A 244 19.90 9.01 15.45
N ASN A 245 19.08 8.69 16.46
CA ASN A 245 19.60 8.31 17.77
C ASN A 245 20.36 6.97 17.74
N LEU A 246 19.87 6.00 16.96
CA LEU A 246 20.55 4.71 16.77
C LEU A 246 21.86 4.87 15.99
N GLU A 247 21.88 5.70 14.96
CA GLU A 247 23.10 6.04 14.20
C GLU A 247 24.14 6.68 15.10
N ASN A 248 23.76 7.73 15.86
CA ASN A 248 24.65 8.37 16.82
C ASN A 248 25.19 7.40 17.89
N LYS A 249 24.32 6.47 18.36
CA LYS A 249 24.73 5.46 19.32
C LYS A 249 25.69 4.44 18.69
N ASN A 250 25.43 4.03 17.46
CA ASN A 250 26.31 3.13 16.71
C ASN A 250 27.68 3.79 16.46
N GLU A 251 27.71 5.07 16.05
CA GLU A 251 28.97 5.83 15.90
C GLU A 251 29.72 5.96 17.23
N SER A 252 28.99 6.19 18.35
CA SER A 252 29.60 6.25 19.67
C SER A 252 30.22 4.93 20.14
N MET A 253 29.66 3.79 19.69
CA MET A 253 30.14 2.45 20.08
C MET A 253 31.19 1.87 19.13
N SER A 254 31.07 2.13 17.84
CA SER A 254 31.92 1.55 16.79
C SER A 254 32.75 2.60 16.03
N GLY A 255 32.56 3.87 16.32
CA GLY A 255 33.32 4.96 15.71
C GLY A 255 34.77 4.95 16.16
N VAL A 256 35.67 5.05 15.22
CA VAL A 256 37.10 5.14 15.51
C VAL A 256 37.46 6.55 15.98
N ASN A 257 37.91 6.68 17.22
CA ASN A 257 38.39 7.94 17.73
C ASN A 257 39.82 8.24 17.19
N ILE A 258 39.92 9.12 16.21
CA ILE A 258 41.18 9.46 15.55
C ILE A 258 42.28 9.85 16.59
N ASN A 259 41.93 10.47 17.70
CA ASN A 259 42.90 10.85 18.73
C ASN A 259 43.47 9.65 19.51
N GLU A 260 42.60 8.61 19.75
CA GLU A 260 43.05 7.35 20.34
C GLU A 260 43.92 6.55 19.38
N GLU A 261 43.49 6.41 18.14
CA GLU A 261 44.29 5.74 17.09
C GLU A 261 45.63 6.43 16.87
N MET A 262 45.67 7.77 16.85
CA MET A 262 46.92 8.52 16.72
C MET A 262 47.84 8.31 17.93
N SER A 263 47.28 8.24 19.14
CA SER A 263 48.05 7.91 20.34
C SER A 263 48.61 6.50 20.29
N ASP A 264 47.85 5.54 19.80
CA ASP A 264 48.29 4.17 19.68
C ASP A 264 49.32 4.00 18.54
N VAL A 265 49.17 4.68 17.41
CA VAL A 265 50.22 4.75 16.36
C VAL A 265 51.52 5.28 16.94
N ILE A 266 51.50 6.35 17.76
CA ILE A 266 52.71 6.90 18.40
C ILE A 266 53.34 5.90 19.37
N LYS A 267 52.53 5.19 20.19
CA LYS A 267 53.02 4.10 21.06
C LYS A 267 53.65 2.98 20.31
N PHE A 268 53.00 2.50 19.26
CA PHE A 268 53.55 1.46 18.40
C PHE A 268 54.83 1.90 17.68
N GLN A 269 54.92 3.14 17.24
CA GLN A 269 56.11 3.70 16.61
C GLN A 269 57.27 3.80 17.58
N GLN A 270 57.02 4.18 18.83
CA GLN A 270 58.03 4.20 19.91
C GLN A 270 58.45 2.78 20.26
N GLY A 271 57.52 1.82 20.35
CA GLY A 271 57.82 0.39 20.56
C GLY A 271 58.68 -0.21 19.44
N PHE A 272 58.36 0.13 18.21
CA PHE A 272 59.16 -0.30 17.05
C PHE A 272 60.59 0.25 17.12
N GLN A 273 60.77 1.54 17.45
CA GLN A 273 62.09 2.14 17.60
C GLN A 273 62.87 1.52 18.75
N ALA A 274 62.22 1.24 19.89
CA ALA A 274 62.85 0.52 20.99
C ALA A 274 63.33 -0.89 20.60
N ASN A 275 62.48 -1.64 19.93
CA ASN A 275 62.83 -2.99 19.43
C ASN A 275 63.98 -2.95 18.41
N THR A 276 64.00 -1.97 17.52
CA THR A 276 65.08 -1.78 16.56
C THR A 276 66.41 -1.54 17.28
N ARG A 277 66.46 -0.75 18.36
CA ARG A 277 67.66 -0.52 19.19
C ARG A 277 68.10 -1.81 19.87
N VAL A 278 67.16 -2.59 20.42
CA VAL A 278 67.48 -3.89 21.03
C VAL A 278 68.08 -4.85 20.00
N LEU A 279 67.52 -4.94 18.80
CA LEU A 279 68.06 -5.73 17.70
C LEU A 279 69.47 -5.27 17.29
N SER A 280 69.73 -3.96 17.22
CA SER A 280 71.05 -3.41 16.94
C SER A 280 72.07 -3.82 18.00
N VAL A 281 71.73 -3.73 19.30
CA VAL A 281 72.61 -4.15 20.41
C VAL A 281 72.88 -5.67 20.37
N ILE A 282 71.84 -6.48 20.08
CA ILE A 282 72.00 -7.95 19.90
C ILE A 282 72.95 -8.26 18.72
N ALA A 283 72.80 -7.54 17.60
CA ALA A 283 73.64 -7.69 16.44
C ALA A 283 75.12 -7.33 16.76
N GLU A 284 75.37 -6.23 17.50
CA GLU A 284 76.69 -5.86 17.98
C GLU A 284 77.29 -6.90 18.96
N MET A 285 76.49 -7.43 19.89
CA MET A 285 76.91 -8.51 20.78
C MET A 285 77.27 -9.76 20.02
N LEU A 286 76.48 -10.15 19.03
CA LEU A 286 76.79 -11.31 18.16
C LEU A 286 78.05 -11.09 17.34
N ASP A 287 78.20 -9.89 16.75
CA ASP A 287 79.43 -9.55 16.02
C ASP A 287 80.69 -9.62 16.94
N THR A 288 80.54 -9.12 18.14
CA THR A 288 81.63 -9.18 19.16
C THR A 288 81.94 -10.64 19.55
N LEU A 289 80.88 -11.47 19.74
CA LEU A 289 81.07 -12.87 20.12
C LEU A 289 81.70 -13.70 19.00
N VAL A 290 81.23 -13.52 17.78
CA VAL A 290 81.65 -14.32 16.61
C VAL A 290 82.99 -13.84 16.09
N ASN A 291 83.20 -12.53 15.94
CA ASN A 291 84.37 -12.04 15.22
C ASN A 291 85.52 -11.56 16.14
N LYS A 292 85.24 -11.28 17.46
CA LYS A 292 86.26 -10.76 18.38
C LYS A 292 86.62 -11.68 19.54
N THR A 293 85.89 -12.74 19.83
CA THR A 293 86.18 -13.69 20.87
C THR A 293 86.57 -15.10 20.34
N GLY A 294 86.48 -15.31 19.02
CA GLY A 294 86.79 -16.59 18.34
C GLY A 294 88.22 -16.66 17.81
N VAL A 295 89.18 -16.06 18.45
CA VAL A 295 90.62 -16.25 18.10
C VAL A 295 91.31 -17.00 19.21
#